data_dfa1cbe14267de83b29db99dbc4e5d83
#
_entry.id   dfa1cbe14267de83b29db99dbc4e5d83
#
_cell.length_a   1.000
_cell.length_b   1.000
_cell.length_c   1.000
_cell.angle_alpha   90.00
_cell.angle_beta   90.00
_cell.angle_gamma   90.00
#
_symmetry.space_group_name_H-M   'P 1'
#
loop_
_entity.id
_entity.type
_entity.pdbx_description
1 polymer ?
#
loop_
_entity_poly.entity_id
_entity_poly.type
_entity_poly.pdbx_seq_one_letter_code
_entity_poly.pdbx_strand_id
1 'polypeptide(L)'
;FGKSVYTAFATVGGNAVGVVATGKNLCHNCVAKIARFVRLCDAFSVPVVTVVDTEGFVPSVSDDIAGGIREAARLAATYADATTAKVTVLAGKAVGPVYTALAAADLRIAVTGCVVSALEPSAAVSVLYKDEIDASDNIIAATNAKAAAYTAEMCSAANAVACGAADMVCDAANVRSSVVAALELLSTKRAARLPKKHGNMA
;
A
#
# COMPACT_ATOMS: atom_id res chain seq x y z
N PHE A 1 8.77 -17.19 7.87
CA PHE A 1 7.66 -16.39 8.32
C PHE A 1 7.45 -15.20 7.39
N GLY A 2 6.25 -15.06 6.81
CA GLY A 2 5.90 -13.96 5.91
C GLY A 2 6.80 -13.83 4.68
N LYS A 3 6.88 -14.86 3.82
CA LYS A 3 7.85 -14.96 2.71
C LYS A 3 7.66 -13.91 1.61
N SER A 4 6.43 -13.43 1.40
CA SER A 4 6.11 -12.42 0.37
C SER A 4 6.38 -10.98 0.82
N VAL A 5 7.02 -10.77 1.98
CA VAL A 5 7.37 -9.45 2.48
C VAL A 5 8.82 -9.43 2.93
N TYR A 6 9.52 -8.39 2.52
CA TYR A 6 10.86 -8.08 2.97
C TYR A 6 10.84 -6.92 3.95
N THR A 7 11.52 -7.09 5.09
CA THR A 7 11.71 -6.03 6.08
C THR A 7 13.18 -5.96 6.40
N ALA A 8 13.77 -4.77 6.36
CA ALA A 8 15.19 -4.56 6.62
C ALA A 8 15.46 -3.15 7.16
N PHE A 9 16.57 -2.99 7.85
CA PHE A 9 17.14 -1.68 8.08
C PHE A 9 18.10 -1.34 6.95
N ALA A 10 18.07 -0.10 6.50
CA ALA A 10 18.91 0.39 5.39
C ALA A 10 19.35 1.84 5.65
N THR A 11 20.25 2.33 4.83
CA THR A 11 20.66 3.74 4.82
C THR A 11 20.24 4.36 3.49
N VAL A 12 19.45 5.43 3.55
CA VAL A 12 18.98 6.18 2.39
C VAL A 12 19.38 7.66 2.58
N GLY A 13 20.23 8.18 1.70
CA GLY A 13 20.71 9.56 1.79
C GLY A 13 21.42 9.87 3.11
N GLY A 14 22.11 8.89 3.73
CA GLY A 14 22.75 9.04 5.03
C GLY A 14 21.82 8.79 6.24
N ASN A 15 20.51 8.72 6.04
CA ASN A 15 19.54 8.47 7.10
C ASN A 15 19.28 6.96 7.29
N ALA A 16 19.32 6.50 8.52
CA ALA A 16 18.88 5.13 8.86
C ALA A 16 17.37 5.03 8.74
N VAL A 17 16.89 4.04 8.00
CA VAL A 17 15.46 3.81 7.75
C VAL A 17 15.09 2.35 7.89
N GLY A 18 13.85 2.08 8.30
CA GLY A 18 13.22 0.78 8.16
C GLY A 18 12.58 0.67 6.78
N VAL A 19 12.92 -0.37 6.03
CA VAL A 19 12.34 -0.62 4.71
C VAL A 19 11.36 -1.79 4.80
N VAL A 20 10.18 -1.59 4.26
CA VAL A 20 9.16 -2.63 4.04
C VAL A 20 8.93 -2.74 2.53
N ALA A 21 9.12 -3.91 1.95
CA ALA A 21 8.78 -4.15 0.55
C ALA A 21 7.77 -5.31 0.45
N THR A 22 6.67 -5.07 -0.24
CA THR A 22 5.62 -6.06 -0.42
C THR A 22 5.81 -6.85 -1.70
N GLY A 23 5.37 -8.11 -1.70
CA GLY A 23 5.19 -8.90 -2.91
C GLY A 23 3.73 -8.94 -3.32
N LYS A 24 3.46 -9.64 -4.43
CA LYS A 24 2.14 -9.67 -5.09
C LYS A 24 0.97 -9.95 -4.16
N ASN A 25 1.06 -11.03 -3.40
CA ASN A 25 -0.02 -11.47 -2.51
C ASN A 25 0.48 -11.61 -1.08
N LEU A 26 -0.27 -11.07 -0.14
CA LEU A 26 0.09 -11.04 1.27
C LEU A 26 -0.80 -11.98 2.08
N CYS A 27 -0.18 -12.95 2.75
CA CYS A 27 -0.86 -13.79 3.74
C CYS A 27 -0.89 -13.11 5.11
N HIS A 28 -1.71 -13.63 6.04
CA HIS A 28 -1.80 -13.15 7.42
C HIS A 28 -0.44 -12.99 8.10
N ASN A 29 0.49 -13.95 7.89
CA ASN A 29 1.85 -13.89 8.42
C ASN A 29 2.69 -12.76 7.81
N CYS A 30 2.46 -12.43 6.52
CA CYS A 30 3.14 -11.32 5.86
C CYS A 30 2.72 -9.99 6.48
N VAL A 31 1.43 -9.83 6.68
CA VAL A 31 0.82 -8.63 7.27
C VAL A 31 1.25 -8.46 8.73
N ALA A 32 1.23 -9.55 9.52
CA ALA A 32 1.72 -9.55 10.89
C ALA A 32 3.21 -9.18 10.98
N LYS A 33 4.03 -9.64 10.03
CA LYS A 33 5.46 -9.28 9.94
C LYS A 33 5.65 -7.78 9.75
N ILE A 34 4.90 -7.16 8.82
CA ILE A 34 4.95 -5.72 8.58
C ILE A 34 4.58 -4.96 9.86
N ALA A 35 3.42 -5.28 10.46
CA ALA A 35 2.93 -4.60 11.65
C ALA A 35 3.94 -4.65 12.80
N ARG A 36 4.58 -5.81 13.05
CA ARG A 36 5.61 -5.95 14.07
C ARG A 36 6.85 -5.11 13.77
N PHE A 37 7.29 -5.08 12.52
CA PHE A 37 8.46 -4.33 12.11
C PHE A 37 8.22 -2.82 12.20
N VAL A 38 7.06 -2.32 11.75
CA VAL A 38 6.72 -0.89 11.85
C VAL A 38 6.64 -0.45 13.31
N ARG A 39 6.07 -1.28 14.22
CA ARG A 39 6.07 -0.99 15.65
C ARG A 39 7.49 -0.89 16.23
N LEU A 40 8.39 -1.76 15.77
CA LEU A 40 9.80 -1.69 16.17
C LEU A 40 10.43 -0.37 15.71
N CYS A 41 10.23 0.01 14.45
CA CYS A 41 10.72 1.28 13.91
C CYS A 41 10.16 2.48 14.68
N ASP A 42 8.86 2.47 14.98
CA ASP A 42 8.19 3.55 15.72
C ASP A 42 8.74 3.69 17.15
N ALA A 43 8.99 2.55 17.84
CA ALA A 43 9.54 2.53 19.19
C ALA A 43 10.94 3.19 19.27
N PHE A 44 11.73 3.10 18.21
CA PHE A 44 13.05 3.70 18.12
C PHE A 44 13.10 4.99 17.26
N SER A 45 11.94 5.53 16.89
CA SER A 45 11.83 6.72 16.04
C SER A 45 12.57 6.59 14.70
N VAL A 46 12.68 5.38 14.17
CA VAL A 46 13.28 5.10 12.85
C VAL A 46 12.24 5.36 11.77
N PRO A 47 12.51 6.23 10.79
CA PRO A 47 11.61 6.46 9.66
C PRO A 47 11.33 5.18 8.87
N VAL A 48 10.12 5.03 8.35
CA VAL A 48 9.70 3.85 7.58
C VAL A 48 9.49 4.22 6.13
N VAL A 49 10.15 3.49 5.24
CA VAL A 49 9.94 3.56 3.79
C VAL A 49 9.24 2.26 3.36
N THR A 50 8.03 2.38 2.84
CA THR A 50 7.23 1.25 2.37
C THR A 50 7.18 1.25 0.85
N VAL A 51 7.63 0.17 0.23
CA VAL A 51 7.51 -0.04 -1.22
C VAL A 51 6.38 -1.01 -1.48
N VAL A 52 5.36 -0.54 -2.19
CA VAL A 52 4.12 -1.28 -2.44
C VAL A 52 4.10 -1.80 -3.87
N ASP A 53 3.99 -3.13 -3.99
CA ASP A 53 3.65 -3.84 -5.21
C ASP A 53 2.80 -5.05 -4.81
N THR A 54 1.48 -4.85 -4.63
CA THR A 54 0.60 -5.90 -4.13
C THR A 54 -0.75 -5.92 -4.84
N GLU A 55 -1.22 -7.11 -5.13
CA GLU A 55 -2.58 -7.39 -5.62
C GLU A 55 -3.57 -7.60 -4.46
N GLY A 56 -3.09 -7.55 -3.22
CA GLY A 56 -3.91 -7.69 -2.03
C GLY A 56 -3.61 -8.96 -1.23
N PHE A 57 -4.63 -9.45 -0.52
CA PHE A 57 -4.53 -10.69 0.25
C PHE A 57 -4.53 -11.94 -0.62
N VAL A 58 -3.91 -13.00 -0.11
CA VAL A 58 -4.10 -14.36 -0.66
C VAL A 58 -5.55 -14.77 -0.48
N PRO A 59 -6.32 -15.01 -1.55
CA PRO A 59 -7.69 -15.45 -1.44
C PRO A 59 -7.72 -16.95 -1.09
N SER A 60 -7.71 -17.28 0.20
CA SER A 60 -7.78 -18.66 0.65
C SER A 60 -8.53 -18.79 1.97
N VAL A 61 -9.37 -19.82 2.07
CA VAL A 61 -10.12 -20.15 3.28
C VAL A 61 -9.18 -20.37 4.48
N SER A 62 -8.00 -20.97 4.24
CA SER A 62 -7.02 -21.22 5.30
C SER A 62 -6.44 -19.91 5.86
N ASP A 63 -6.23 -18.89 5.03
CA ASP A 63 -5.73 -17.60 5.49
C ASP A 63 -6.80 -16.82 6.26
N ASP A 64 -8.06 -16.92 5.81
CA ASP A 64 -9.20 -16.30 6.49
C ASP A 64 -9.42 -16.91 7.89
N ILE A 65 -9.38 -18.25 8.00
CA ILE A 65 -9.47 -18.96 9.29
C ILE A 65 -8.29 -18.60 10.20
N ALA A 66 -7.10 -18.42 9.65
CA ALA A 66 -5.91 -18.00 10.39
C ALA A 66 -5.98 -16.53 10.86
N GLY A 67 -7.00 -15.77 10.44
CA GLY A 67 -7.27 -14.42 10.91
C GLY A 67 -6.73 -13.32 9.99
N GLY A 68 -6.75 -13.53 8.68
CA GLY A 68 -6.30 -12.56 7.68
C GLY A 68 -6.91 -11.17 7.87
N ILE A 69 -8.24 -11.08 8.05
CA ILE A 69 -8.95 -9.82 8.30
C ILE A 69 -8.49 -9.14 9.58
N ARG A 70 -8.26 -9.90 10.65
CA ARG A 70 -7.76 -9.37 11.93
C ARG A 70 -6.37 -8.77 11.77
N GLU A 71 -5.48 -9.45 11.07
CA GLU A 71 -4.13 -8.94 10.83
C GLU A 71 -4.14 -7.72 9.90
N ALA A 72 -5.08 -7.62 8.94
CA ALA A 72 -5.28 -6.43 8.14
C ALA A 72 -5.70 -5.22 8.99
N ALA A 73 -6.67 -5.40 9.86
CA ALA A 73 -7.09 -4.35 10.79
C ALA A 73 -5.95 -3.90 11.71
N ARG A 74 -5.15 -4.87 12.19
CA ARG A 74 -3.95 -4.62 12.99
C ARG A 74 -2.91 -3.82 12.22
N LEU A 75 -2.68 -4.14 10.94
CA LEU A 75 -1.77 -3.40 10.08
C LEU A 75 -2.22 -1.96 9.91
N ALA A 76 -3.49 -1.75 9.55
CA ALA A 76 -4.07 -0.42 9.38
C ALA A 76 -3.92 0.43 10.64
N ALA A 77 -4.26 -0.15 11.78
CA ALA A 77 -4.11 0.50 13.07
C ALA A 77 -2.63 0.80 13.42
N THR A 78 -1.71 -0.10 13.09
CA THR A 78 -0.27 0.12 13.32
C THR A 78 0.25 1.30 12.50
N TYR A 79 -0.10 1.38 11.21
CA TYR A 79 0.31 2.50 10.37
C TYR A 79 -0.34 3.82 10.77
N ALA A 80 -1.61 3.80 11.15
CA ALA A 80 -2.31 4.98 11.66
C ALA A 80 -1.74 5.47 13.00
N ASP A 81 -1.33 4.55 13.84
CA ASP A 81 -0.81 4.83 15.17
C ASP A 81 0.67 5.23 15.18
N ALA A 82 1.48 4.82 14.22
CA ALA A 82 2.91 5.12 14.20
C ALA A 82 3.17 6.63 14.04
N THR A 83 3.98 7.17 14.93
CA THR A 83 4.34 8.60 15.00
C THR A 83 5.59 8.94 14.23
N THR A 84 6.43 7.95 13.93
CA THR A 84 7.62 8.12 13.10
C THR A 84 7.30 8.57 11.68
N ALA A 85 8.26 9.16 10.99
CA ALA A 85 8.09 9.57 9.59
C ALA A 85 7.85 8.34 8.69
N LYS A 86 6.85 8.42 7.84
CA LYS A 86 6.44 7.32 6.95
C LYS A 86 6.33 7.81 5.51
N VAL A 87 7.05 7.17 4.62
CA VAL A 87 7.01 7.42 3.17
C VAL A 87 6.55 6.14 2.49
N THR A 88 5.52 6.20 1.66
CA THR A 88 5.06 5.06 0.87
C THR A 88 5.32 5.30 -0.61
N VAL A 89 5.97 4.35 -1.26
CA VAL A 89 6.26 4.34 -2.69
C VAL A 89 5.38 3.30 -3.37
N LEU A 90 4.52 3.74 -4.26
CA LEU A 90 3.65 2.88 -5.07
C LEU A 90 4.42 2.50 -6.34
N ALA A 91 5.14 1.37 -6.27
CA ALA A 91 6.09 0.96 -7.31
C ALA A 91 5.45 0.13 -8.43
N GLY A 92 4.37 -0.57 -8.12
CA GLY A 92 3.68 -1.45 -9.04
C GLY A 92 2.18 -1.44 -8.79
N LYS A 93 1.58 -2.59 -8.54
CA LYS A 93 0.18 -2.68 -8.17
C LYS A 93 -0.02 -2.26 -6.70
N ALA A 94 -1.02 -1.44 -6.48
CA ALA A 94 -1.47 -0.97 -5.17
C ALA A 94 -2.98 -1.17 -5.09
N VAL A 95 -3.39 -2.41 -4.81
CA VAL A 95 -4.77 -2.86 -4.91
C VAL A 95 -5.28 -3.34 -3.55
N GLY A 96 -6.53 -2.99 -3.27
CA GLY A 96 -7.29 -3.54 -2.17
C GLY A 96 -6.99 -2.96 -0.78
N PRO A 97 -7.58 -3.54 0.27
CA PRO A 97 -7.54 -2.98 1.63
C PRO A 97 -6.14 -3.01 2.26
N VAL A 98 -5.27 -3.92 1.84
CA VAL A 98 -3.87 -3.94 2.33
C VAL A 98 -3.12 -2.71 1.86
N TYR A 99 -3.29 -2.33 0.60
CA TYR A 99 -2.72 -1.10 0.07
C TYR A 99 -3.21 0.11 0.88
N THR A 100 -4.51 0.21 1.13
CA THR A 100 -5.08 1.31 1.91
C THR A 100 -4.43 1.45 3.30
N ALA A 101 -4.15 0.32 3.95
CA ALA A 101 -3.44 0.31 5.22
C ALA A 101 -1.99 0.81 5.09
N LEU A 102 -1.26 0.36 4.06
CA LEU A 102 0.13 0.74 3.79
C LEU A 102 0.27 2.19 3.30
N ALA A 103 -0.79 2.74 2.71
CA ALA A 103 -0.86 4.13 2.26
C ALA A 103 -1.14 5.14 3.38
N ALA A 104 -1.36 4.71 4.62
CA ALA A 104 -1.48 5.60 5.78
C ALA A 104 -0.10 6.16 6.18
N ALA A 105 0.53 6.90 5.25
CA ALA A 105 1.84 7.51 5.34
C ALA A 105 1.73 9.04 5.32
N ASP A 106 2.84 9.70 5.67
CA ASP A 106 2.93 11.16 5.63
C ASP A 106 3.13 11.68 4.20
N LEU A 107 3.77 10.86 3.35
CA LEU A 107 4.01 11.15 1.96
C LEU A 107 3.90 9.89 1.12
N ARG A 108 3.14 9.96 0.02
CA ARG A 108 2.88 8.85 -0.91
C ARG A 108 3.36 9.23 -2.29
N ILE A 109 4.30 8.45 -2.81
CA ILE A 109 4.95 8.67 -4.10
C ILE A 109 4.45 7.62 -5.07
N ALA A 110 3.73 8.02 -6.11
CA ALA A 110 3.30 7.13 -7.19
C ALA A 110 4.37 7.08 -8.28
N VAL A 111 4.85 5.89 -8.60
CA VAL A 111 5.79 5.70 -9.70
C VAL A 111 5.03 5.66 -11.02
N THR A 112 5.56 6.30 -12.05
CA THR A 112 4.97 6.24 -13.40
C THR A 112 4.74 4.80 -13.83
N GLY A 113 3.51 4.48 -14.21
CA GLY A 113 3.10 3.11 -14.57
C GLY A 113 2.57 2.26 -13.42
N CYS A 114 2.51 2.77 -12.20
CA CYS A 114 1.81 2.06 -11.11
C CYS A 114 0.28 2.04 -11.35
N VAL A 115 -0.35 1.03 -10.78
CA VAL A 115 -1.81 0.84 -10.82
C VAL A 115 -2.35 0.96 -9.40
N VAL A 116 -3.17 1.98 -9.17
CA VAL A 116 -3.78 2.24 -7.85
C VAL A 116 -5.28 2.01 -7.94
N SER A 117 -5.80 1.04 -7.22
CA SER A 117 -7.23 0.71 -7.27
C SER A 117 -7.73 0.13 -5.95
N ALA A 118 -8.99 0.43 -5.61
CA ALA A 118 -9.66 -0.16 -4.45
C ALA A 118 -9.98 -1.66 -4.64
N LEU A 119 -10.23 -2.07 -5.89
CA LEU A 119 -10.49 -3.46 -6.29
C LEU A 119 -9.61 -3.80 -7.48
N GLU A 120 -9.39 -5.09 -7.73
CA GLU A 120 -8.78 -5.54 -8.98
C GLU A 120 -9.61 -5.00 -10.16
N PRO A 121 -9.00 -4.38 -11.19
CA PRO A 121 -9.73 -3.74 -12.29
C PRO A 121 -10.76 -4.62 -12.98
N SER A 122 -10.47 -5.92 -13.16
CA SER A 122 -11.43 -6.89 -13.71
C SER A 122 -12.67 -7.07 -12.84
N ALA A 123 -12.50 -7.08 -11.53
CA ALA A 123 -13.61 -7.15 -10.59
C ALA A 123 -14.40 -5.83 -10.54
N ALA A 124 -13.71 -4.70 -10.58
CA ALA A 124 -14.36 -3.39 -10.60
C ALA A 124 -15.26 -3.22 -11.82
N VAL A 125 -14.79 -3.56 -13.02
CA VAL A 125 -15.58 -3.41 -14.24
C VAL A 125 -16.74 -4.40 -14.31
N SER A 126 -16.60 -5.60 -13.74
CA SER A 126 -17.70 -6.55 -13.65
C SER A 126 -18.87 -6.06 -12.79
N VAL A 127 -18.62 -5.11 -11.89
CA VAL A 127 -19.68 -4.44 -11.12
C VAL A 127 -20.18 -3.18 -11.82
N LEU A 128 -19.26 -2.34 -12.30
CA LEU A 128 -19.59 -1.02 -12.85
C LEU A 128 -20.23 -1.09 -14.24
N TYR A 129 -19.83 -2.06 -15.06
CA TYR A 129 -20.26 -2.20 -16.46
C TYR A 129 -20.97 -3.52 -16.71
N LYS A 130 -21.64 -4.05 -15.68
CA LYS A 130 -22.30 -5.37 -15.72
C LYS A 130 -23.24 -5.50 -16.92
N ASP A 131 -24.16 -4.56 -17.10
CA ASP A 131 -25.17 -4.63 -18.15
C ASP A 131 -24.57 -4.60 -19.56
N GLU A 132 -23.49 -3.83 -19.75
CA GLU A 132 -22.79 -3.78 -21.04
C GLU A 132 -21.99 -5.07 -21.32
N ILE A 133 -21.41 -5.66 -20.28
CA ILE A 133 -20.65 -6.90 -20.38
C ILE A 133 -21.60 -8.08 -20.65
N ASP A 134 -22.72 -8.15 -19.94
CA ASP A 134 -23.72 -9.20 -20.09
C ASP A 134 -24.42 -9.15 -21.47
N ALA A 135 -24.52 -7.96 -22.09
CA ALA A 135 -25.08 -7.78 -23.44
C ALA A 135 -24.09 -8.13 -24.56
N SER A 136 -22.82 -8.43 -24.26
CA SER A 136 -21.82 -8.73 -25.26
C SER A 136 -21.82 -10.21 -25.68
N ASP A 137 -21.49 -10.49 -26.96
CA ASP A 137 -21.36 -11.85 -27.48
C ASP A 137 -20.20 -12.64 -26.81
N ASN A 138 -19.18 -11.94 -26.29
CA ASN A 138 -18.03 -12.53 -25.61
C ASN A 138 -17.72 -11.78 -24.32
N ILE A 139 -18.27 -12.29 -23.22
CA ILE A 139 -18.16 -11.72 -21.88
C ILE A 139 -16.67 -11.56 -21.45
N ILE A 140 -15.82 -12.55 -21.72
CA ILE A 140 -14.42 -12.52 -21.30
C ILE A 140 -13.65 -11.43 -22.05
N ALA A 141 -13.85 -11.34 -23.37
CA ALA A 141 -13.18 -10.31 -24.18
C ALA A 141 -13.67 -8.91 -23.80
N ALA A 142 -14.98 -8.73 -23.58
CA ALA A 142 -15.58 -7.48 -23.14
C ALA A 142 -15.03 -7.04 -21.76
N THR A 143 -14.99 -7.96 -20.80
CA THR A 143 -14.43 -7.70 -19.47
C THR A 143 -12.96 -7.28 -19.55
N ASN A 144 -12.14 -7.98 -20.33
CA ASN A 144 -10.72 -7.64 -20.47
C ASN A 144 -10.52 -6.27 -21.14
N ALA A 145 -11.29 -5.96 -22.18
CA ALA A 145 -11.22 -4.67 -22.86
C ALA A 145 -11.63 -3.51 -21.93
N LYS A 146 -12.72 -3.68 -21.20
CA LYS A 146 -13.18 -2.70 -20.19
C LYS A 146 -12.19 -2.55 -19.04
N ALA A 147 -11.61 -3.65 -18.55
CA ALA A 147 -10.60 -3.61 -17.49
C ALA A 147 -9.34 -2.86 -17.93
N ALA A 148 -8.88 -3.07 -19.16
CA ALA A 148 -7.74 -2.33 -19.71
C ALA A 148 -8.02 -0.83 -19.83
N ALA A 149 -9.19 -0.44 -20.34
CA ALA A 149 -9.61 0.97 -20.43
C ALA A 149 -9.73 1.59 -19.02
N TYR A 150 -10.40 0.93 -18.10
CA TYR A 150 -10.54 1.37 -16.71
C TYR A 150 -9.19 1.54 -16.03
N THR A 151 -8.26 0.61 -16.23
CA THR A 151 -6.91 0.69 -15.67
C THR A 151 -6.16 1.91 -16.20
N ALA A 152 -6.21 2.16 -17.50
CA ALA A 152 -5.51 3.29 -18.11
C ALA A 152 -6.07 4.65 -17.66
N GLU A 153 -7.39 4.75 -17.52
CA GLU A 153 -8.06 6.01 -17.19
C GLU A 153 -8.13 6.25 -15.69
N MET A 154 -8.63 5.28 -14.93
CA MET A 154 -8.99 5.46 -13.51
C MET A 154 -7.91 5.02 -12.53
N CYS A 155 -7.03 4.10 -12.91
CA CYS A 155 -6.05 3.52 -11.98
C CYS A 155 -4.62 4.04 -12.20
N SER A 156 -4.43 5.05 -13.03
CA SER A 156 -3.11 5.60 -13.34
C SER A 156 -2.50 6.38 -12.16
N ALA A 157 -1.16 6.50 -12.15
CA ALA A 157 -0.44 7.32 -11.17
C ALA A 157 -0.93 8.78 -11.16
N ALA A 158 -1.23 9.35 -12.33
CA ALA A 158 -1.76 10.71 -12.44
C ALA A 158 -3.14 10.85 -11.80
N ASN A 159 -4.03 9.89 -12.05
CA ASN A 159 -5.35 9.89 -11.42
C ASN A 159 -5.25 9.66 -9.90
N ALA A 160 -4.31 8.84 -9.44
CA ALA A 160 -4.07 8.64 -8.01
C ALA A 160 -3.70 9.96 -7.29
N VAL A 161 -2.94 10.84 -7.93
CA VAL A 161 -2.66 12.19 -7.40
C VAL A 161 -3.90 13.09 -7.51
N ALA A 162 -4.61 13.06 -8.64
CA ALA A 162 -5.80 13.89 -8.84
C ALA A 162 -6.90 13.60 -7.81
N CYS A 163 -7.07 12.34 -7.39
CA CYS A 163 -8.06 11.96 -6.37
C CYS A 163 -7.50 11.95 -4.93
N GLY A 164 -6.24 12.34 -4.72
CA GLY A 164 -5.62 12.41 -3.40
C GLY A 164 -5.18 11.05 -2.82
N ALA A 165 -5.14 9.99 -3.62
CA ALA A 165 -4.61 8.69 -3.21
C ALA A 165 -3.07 8.68 -3.15
N ALA A 166 -2.40 9.55 -3.90
CA ALA A 166 -0.97 9.82 -3.82
C ALA A 166 -0.71 11.33 -3.78
N ASP A 167 0.48 11.74 -3.33
CA ASP A 167 0.83 13.15 -3.16
C ASP A 167 1.68 13.66 -4.33
N MET A 168 2.43 12.76 -5.00
CA MET A 168 3.25 13.11 -6.17
C MET A 168 3.45 11.91 -7.09
N VAL A 169 3.73 12.21 -8.36
CA VAL A 169 4.19 11.22 -9.34
C VAL A 169 5.68 11.40 -9.58
N CYS A 170 6.43 10.31 -9.69
CA CYS A 170 7.81 10.33 -10.12
C CYS A 170 8.14 9.18 -11.06
N ASP A 171 9.18 9.36 -11.87
CA ASP A 171 9.72 8.28 -12.68
C ASP A 171 10.57 7.32 -11.86
N ALA A 172 10.66 6.07 -12.28
CA ALA A 172 11.42 5.02 -11.59
C ALA A 172 12.89 5.42 -11.32
N ALA A 173 13.51 6.17 -12.24
CA ALA A 173 14.88 6.67 -12.09
C ALA A 173 15.03 7.66 -10.92
N ASN A 174 13.98 8.37 -10.57
CA ASN A 174 13.96 9.45 -9.58
C ASN A 174 13.41 9.02 -8.21
N VAL A 175 12.96 7.77 -8.05
CA VAL A 175 12.38 7.28 -6.79
C VAL A 175 13.32 7.50 -5.61
N ARG A 176 14.61 7.18 -5.77
CA ARG A 176 15.58 7.33 -4.68
C ARG A 176 15.73 8.78 -4.24
N SER A 177 15.88 9.72 -5.17
CA SER A 177 16.01 11.15 -4.87
C SER A 177 14.73 11.69 -4.23
N SER A 178 13.56 11.27 -4.71
CA SER A 178 12.27 11.65 -4.14
C SER A 178 12.08 11.14 -2.72
N VAL A 179 12.52 9.91 -2.42
CA VAL A 179 12.48 9.35 -1.06
C VAL A 179 13.45 10.10 -0.14
N VAL A 180 14.66 10.45 -0.61
CA VAL A 180 15.62 11.27 0.18
C VAL A 180 15.01 12.62 0.52
N ALA A 181 14.46 13.33 -0.47
CA ALA A 181 13.81 14.63 -0.26
C ALA A 181 12.61 14.53 0.69
N ALA A 182 11.80 13.46 0.58
CA ALA A 182 10.69 13.20 1.49
C ALA A 182 11.15 12.97 2.94
N LEU A 183 12.22 12.21 3.14
CA LEU A 183 12.80 11.97 4.47
C LEU A 183 13.37 13.26 5.07
N GLU A 184 14.03 14.09 4.26
CA GLU A 184 14.53 15.40 4.69
C GLU A 184 13.39 16.34 5.10
N LEU A 185 12.33 16.42 4.29
CA LEU A 185 11.12 17.19 4.60
C LEU A 185 10.50 16.75 5.93
N LEU A 186 10.44 15.44 6.18
CA LEU A 186 9.86 14.85 7.38
C LEU A 186 10.82 14.79 8.59
N SER A 187 12.06 15.23 8.46
CA SER A 187 13.07 15.15 9.55
C SER A 187 12.67 15.90 10.80
N THR A 188 11.89 16.98 10.65
CA THR A 188 11.37 17.80 11.76
C THR A 188 9.98 17.37 12.24
N LYS A 189 9.42 16.30 11.69
CA LYS A 189 8.09 15.81 12.09
C LYS A 189 8.04 15.60 13.60
N ARG A 190 7.01 16.17 14.23
CA ARG A 190 6.66 15.94 15.63
C ARG A 190 5.19 15.58 15.69
N ALA A 191 4.89 14.34 16.00
CA ALA A 191 3.54 13.84 16.17
C ALA A 191 3.34 13.48 17.64
N ALA A 192 2.42 14.16 18.30
CA ALA A 192 1.98 13.79 19.63
C ALA A 192 0.73 12.91 19.52
N ARG A 193 0.72 11.78 20.22
CA ARG A 193 -0.48 10.97 20.36
C ARG A 193 -1.36 11.55 21.47
N LEU A 194 -2.64 11.63 21.17
CA LEU A 194 -3.63 11.84 22.23
C LEU A 194 -3.67 10.57 23.12
N PRO A 195 -3.71 10.73 24.46
CA PRO A 195 -3.87 9.60 25.36
C PRO A 195 -5.15 8.84 25.01
N LYS A 196 -5.02 7.56 24.72
CA LYS A 196 -6.16 6.68 24.41
C LYS A 196 -6.62 5.99 25.68
N LYS A 197 -7.92 5.92 25.89
CA LYS A 197 -8.52 5.21 27.01
C LYS A 197 -8.35 3.70 26.88
N HIS A 198 -8.30 3.20 25.66
CA HIS A 198 -8.03 1.81 25.31
C HIS A 198 -6.94 1.75 24.27
N GLY A 199 -6.01 0.81 24.45
CA GLY A 199 -5.03 0.49 23.41
C GLY A 199 -5.69 -0.21 22.23
N ASN A 200 -4.96 -0.25 21.11
CA ASN A 200 -5.37 -1.04 19.98
C ASN A 200 -5.26 -2.53 20.36
N MET A 201 -6.34 -3.26 20.22
CA MET A 201 -6.33 -4.71 20.42
C MET A 201 -5.47 -5.35 19.32
N ALA A 202 -4.30 -5.77 19.71
CA ALA A 202 -3.31 -6.38 18.85
C ALA A 202 -3.39 -7.91 18.94
#